data_df3923b31a1bc6c8ce0dec0541e55a03
#
_entry.id   df3923b31a1bc6c8ce0dec0541e55a03
#
_cell.length_a   1.000
_cell.length_b   1.000
_cell.length_c   1.000
_cell.angle_alpha   90.00
_cell.angle_beta   90.00
_cell.angle_gamma   90.00
#
_symmetry.space_group_name_H-M   'P 1'
#
loop_
_entity.id
_entity.type
_entity.pdbx_description
1 polymer ?
#
loop_
_entity_poly.entity_id
_entity_poly.type
_entity_poly.pdbx_seq_one_letter_code
_entity_poly.pdbx_strand_id
1 'polypeptide(L)'
;MQVPDSAALPAMSGVWFNTPTLWRWLAIAGLGAFHGLNPAMGWLFEVALGLHRRSRRAVLLAIPPMALGHALSIALVAAAVLALGLGGGNSGVLRSVSGVILIGWAIYHLRYGHRHRVRVGMTTGFAGLVLWSFLMATAHGAGLMLIPALIPLCGSMAQIPAGPLYVSIAAVALHTLATLVVSGSIAVLVYEWLGLEVLRRGWINFDILWSIALIATGLLLIFLR
;
A
#
# COMPACT_ATOMS: atom_id res chain seq x y z
N MET A 1 -42.51 27.30 -24.04
CA MET A 1 -41.81 27.11 -22.78
C MET A 1 -41.40 25.62 -22.78
N GLN A 2 -40.24 25.28 -23.36
CA GLN A 2 -39.71 23.91 -23.44
C GLN A 2 -39.04 23.59 -22.11
N VAL A 3 -39.56 22.58 -21.43
CA VAL A 3 -38.88 21.98 -20.27
C VAL A 3 -37.59 21.37 -20.79
N PRO A 4 -36.41 21.72 -20.27
CA PRO A 4 -35.20 21.01 -20.68
C PRO A 4 -35.33 19.57 -20.24
N ASP A 5 -35.15 18.65 -21.21
CA ASP A 5 -35.02 17.23 -20.98
C ASP A 5 -34.08 17.00 -19.80
N SER A 6 -34.55 16.25 -18.85
CA SER A 6 -33.75 15.69 -17.77
C SER A 6 -32.61 14.92 -18.42
N ALA A 7 -31.49 15.61 -18.64
CA ALA A 7 -30.26 14.97 -19.08
C ALA A 7 -29.99 13.84 -18.08
N ALA A 8 -30.25 12.62 -18.52
CA ALA A 8 -29.96 11.41 -17.78
C ALA A 8 -28.53 11.51 -17.29
N LEU A 9 -28.36 11.59 -15.96
CA LEU A 9 -27.07 11.43 -15.33
C LEU A 9 -26.49 10.12 -15.89
N PRO A 10 -25.37 10.16 -16.62
CA PRO A 10 -24.78 8.95 -17.15
C PRO A 10 -24.65 8.01 -15.96
N ALA A 11 -25.13 6.78 -16.12
CA ALA A 11 -25.17 5.81 -15.04
C ALA A 11 -23.75 5.66 -14.49
N MET A 12 -23.45 6.33 -13.40
CA MET A 12 -22.12 6.36 -12.76
C MET A 12 -21.65 4.94 -12.40
N SER A 13 -22.60 4.00 -12.21
CA SER A 13 -22.36 2.59 -11.98
C SER A 13 -21.52 1.89 -13.08
N GLY A 14 -21.69 2.26 -14.35
CA GLY A 14 -20.95 1.62 -15.46
C GLY A 14 -19.48 1.99 -15.54
N VAL A 15 -19.08 3.15 -15.00
CA VAL A 15 -17.68 3.62 -15.06
C VAL A 15 -16.81 2.93 -14.01
N TRP A 16 -17.38 2.58 -12.86
CA TRP A 16 -16.64 1.97 -11.75
C TRP A 16 -16.38 0.48 -11.93
N PHE A 17 -17.24 -0.24 -12.66
CA PHE A 17 -17.25 -1.70 -12.72
C PHE A 17 -17.07 -2.27 -14.13
N ASN A 18 -16.57 -1.50 -15.10
CA ASN A 18 -16.16 -2.09 -16.36
C ASN A 18 -14.90 -2.97 -16.16
N THR A 19 -14.73 -4.00 -16.97
CA THR A 19 -13.66 -5.00 -16.82
C THR A 19 -12.25 -4.38 -16.62
N PRO A 20 -11.82 -3.36 -17.40
CA PRO A 20 -10.49 -2.74 -17.23
C PRO A 20 -10.34 -2.00 -15.89
N THR A 21 -11.41 -1.41 -15.37
CA THR A 21 -11.41 -0.68 -14.09
C THR A 21 -11.41 -1.67 -12.91
N LEU A 22 -12.18 -2.76 -13.01
CA LEU A 22 -12.22 -3.79 -11.98
C LEU A 22 -10.84 -4.41 -11.73
N TRP A 23 -10.09 -4.73 -12.79
CA TRP A 23 -8.73 -5.28 -12.64
C TRP A 23 -7.78 -4.36 -11.89
N ARG A 24 -7.91 -3.05 -12.06
CA ARG A 24 -7.08 -2.07 -11.33
C ARG A 24 -7.42 -2.05 -9.83
N TRP A 25 -8.70 -2.13 -9.50
CA TRP A 25 -9.13 -2.25 -8.10
C TRP A 25 -8.67 -3.56 -7.46
N LEU A 26 -8.78 -4.66 -8.18
CA LEU A 26 -8.27 -5.96 -7.73
C LEU A 26 -6.74 -5.94 -7.56
N ALA A 27 -6.01 -5.27 -8.45
CA ALA A 27 -4.56 -5.09 -8.31
C ALA A 27 -4.22 -4.28 -7.05
N ILE A 28 -4.95 -3.19 -6.76
CA ILE A 28 -4.77 -2.38 -5.55
C ILE A 28 -5.02 -3.22 -4.29
N ALA A 29 -6.11 -3.98 -4.26
CA ALA A 29 -6.43 -4.87 -3.15
C ALA A 29 -5.39 -6.01 -3.01
N GLY A 30 -4.99 -6.63 -4.12
CA GLY A 30 -3.98 -7.68 -4.17
C GLY A 30 -2.60 -7.20 -3.69
N LEU A 31 -2.19 -6.00 -4.11
CA LEU A 31 -0.97 -5.37 -3.60
C LEU A 31 -1.07 -5.09 -2.09
N GLY A 32 -2.23 -4.65 -1.60
CA GLY A 32 -2.46 -4.48 -0.17
C GLY A 32 -2.36 -5.80 0.59
N ALA A 33 -2.99 -6.85 0.10
CA ALA A 33 -2.88 -8.18 0.68
C ALA A 33 -1.43 -8.68 0.69
N PHE A 34 -0.70 -8.49 -0.41
CA PHE A 34 0.72 -8.84 -0.51
C PHE A 34 1.58 -8.05 0.49
N HIS A 35 1.30 -6.75 0.69
CA HIS A 35 1.95 -5.95 1.72
C HIS A 35 1.70 -6.52 3.12
N GLY A 36 0.46 -6.92 3.41
CA GLY A 36 0.08 -7.51 4.69
C GLY A 36 0.78 -8.84 5.02
N LEU A 37 1.23 -9.59 4.00
CA LEU A 37 2.00 -10.82 4.20
C LEU A 37 3.41 -10.55 4.72
N ASN A 38 4.00 -9.40 4.39
CA ASN A 38 5.39 -9.08 4.73
C ASN A 38 5.53 -8.80 6.24
N PRO A 39 6.37 -9.55 6.96
CA PRO A 39 6.59 -9.35 8.40
C PRO A 39 7.06 -7.95 8.77
N ALA A 40 7.84 -7.31 7.90
CA ALA A 40 8.33 -5.96 8.10
C ALA A 40 7.23 -4.89 8.02
N MET A 41 6.04 -5.24 7.51
CA MET A 41 4.91 -4.31 7.39
C MET A 41 4.05 -4.17 8.64
N GLY A 42 4.35 -4.91 9.71
CA GLY A 42 3.71 -4.65 10.99
C GLY A 42 3.34 -5.86 11.83
N TRP A 43 2.81 -6.94 11.25
CA TRP A 43 2.26 -8.04 12.02
C TRP A 43 3.29 -8.71 12.96
N LEU A 44 4.56 -8.77 12.58
CA LEU A 44 5.60 -9.28 13.47
C LEU A 44 5.79 -8.40 14.70
N PHE A 45 5.70 -7.07 14.52
CA PHE A 45 5.78 -6.12 15.63
C PHE A 45 4.54 -6.19 16.53
N GLU A 46 3.35 -6.34 15.94
CA GLU A 46 2.07 -6.52 16.64
C GLU A 46 2.13 -7.77 17.54
N VAL A 47 2.59 -8.91 16.98
CA VAL A 47 2.79 -10.16 17.72
C VAL A 47 3.82 -9.98 18.84
N ALA A 48 4.98 -9.38 18.54
CA ALA A 48 6.03 -9.16 19.53
C ALA A 48 5.53 -8.30 20.70
N LEU A 49 4.74 -7.24 20.42
CA LEU A 49 4.12 -6.39 21.43
C LEU A 49 3.09 -7.17 22.27
N GLY A 50 2.27 -7.99 21.62
CA GLY A 50 1.30 -8.86 22.28
C GLY A 50 1.94 -9.85 23.23
N LEU A 51 3.01 -10.51 22.80
CA LEU A 51 3.79 -11.46 23.60
C LEU A 51 4.50 -10.76 24.77
N HIS A 52 5.10 -9.58 24.52
CA HIS A 52 5.77 -8.80 25.56
C HIS A 52 4.78 -8.36 26.66
N ARG A 53 3.58 -7.94 26.27
CA ARG A 53 2.52 -7.51 27.20
C ARG A 53 1.62 -8.67 27.66
N ARG A 54 1.84 -9.89 27.19
CA ARG A 54 1.03 -11.07 27.46
C ARG A 54 -0.48 -10.82 27.27
N SER A 55 -0.83 -10.12 26.19
CA SER A 55 -2.19 -9.63 25.98
C SER A 55 -2.58 -9.61 24.50
N ARG A 56 -3.61 -10.37 24.14
CA ARG A 56 -4.26 -10.27 22.80
C ARG A 56 -4.72 -8.83 22.53
N ARG A 57 -5.21 -8.13 23.56
CA ARG A 57 -5.65 -6.74 23.41
C ARG A 57 -4.50 -5.83 22.95
N ALA A 58 -3.27 -6.11 23.32
CA ALA A 58 -2.10 -5.35 22.88
C ALA A 58 -1.84 -5.55 21.38
N VAL A 59 -2.05 -6.76 20.84
CA VAL A 59 -1.99 -7.04 19.39
C VAL A 59 -3.03 -6.19 18.66
N LEU A 60 -4.30 -6.27 19.08
CA LEU A 60 -5.40 -5.58 18.42
C LEU A 60 -5.28 -4.06 18.50
N LEU A 61 -4.80 -3.52 19.62
CA LEU A 61 -4.58 -2.07 19.80
C LEU A 61 -3.38 -1.54 19.01
N ALA A 62 -2.47 -2.39 18.55
CA ALA A 62 -1.36 -1.99 17.68
C ALA A 62 -1.79 -1.82 16.21
N ILE A 63 -2.87 -2.50 15.77
CA ILE A 63 -3.35 -2.46 14.38
C ILE A 63 -3.72 -1.03 13.92
N PRO A 64 -4.55 -0.23 14.64
CA PRO A 64 -4.93 1.10 14.18
C PRO A 64 -3.77 2.07 13.95
N PRO A 65 -2.78 2.21 14.85
CA PRO A 65 -1.63 3.08 14.58
C PRO A 65 -0.77 2.59 13.42
N MET A 66 -0.62 1.26 13.25
CA MET A 66 0.09 0.69 12.12
C MET A 66 -0.61 1.02 10.80
N ALA A 67 -1.95 0.87 10.77
CA ALA A 67 -2.78 1.27 9.65
C ALA A 67 -2.63 2.74 9.29
N LEU A 68 -2.69 3.61 10.29
CA LEU A 68 -2.60 5.05 10.09
C LEU A 68 -1.24 5.43 9.48
N GLY A 69 -0.15 4.90 10.00
CA GLY A 69 1.19 5.15 9.46
C GLY A 69 1.33 4.67 8.01
N HIS A 70 0.83 3.46 7.72
CA HIS A 70 0.82 2.90 6.37
C HIS A 70 -0.01 3.75 5.39
N ALA A 71 -1.24 4.10 5.78
CA ALA A 71 -2.12 4.94 4.98
C ALA A 71 -1.52 6.32 4.69
N LEU A 72 -0.88 6.96 5.68
CA LEU A 72 -0.21 8.24 5.50
C LEU A 72 0.94 8.18 4.50
N SER A 73 1.74 7.11 4.53
CA SER A 73 2.82 6.89 3.55
C SER A 73 2.28 6.81 2.12
N ILE A 74 1.21 6.03 1.90
CA ILE A 74 0.60 5.88 0.58
C ILE A 74 -0.10 7.17 0.15
N ALA A 75 -0.82 7.83 1.07
CA ALA A 75 -1.52 9.08 0.81
C ALA A 75 -0.55 10.19 0.38
N LEU A 76 0.65 10.24 0.94
CA LEU A 76 1.70 11.17 0.54
C LEU A 76 2.07 10.99 -0.94
N VAL A 77 2.27 9.74 -1.39
CA VAL A 77 2.57 9.45 -2.79
C VAL A 77 1.37 9.76 -3.69
N ALA A 78 0.16 9.38 -3.27
CA ALA A 78 -1.06 9.70 -4.03
C ALA A 78 -1.26 11.22 -4.17
N ALA A 79 -1.02 11.99 -3.11
CA ALA A 79 -1.07 13.45 -3.16
C ALA A 79 -0.01 14.04 -4.10
N ALA A 80 1.21 13.49 -4.10
CA ALA A 80 2.26 13.90 -5.05
C ALA A 80 1.84 13.61 -6.50
N VAL A 81 1.23 12.45 -6.76
CA VAL A 81 0.67 12.10 -8.07
C VAL A 81 -0.38 13.11 -8.52
N LEU A 82 -1.30 13.48 -7.63
CA LEU A 82 -2.34 14.49 -7.93
C LEU A 82 -1.74 15.88 -8.15
N ALA A 83 -0.82 16.32 -7.28
CA ALA A 83 -0.22 17.66 -7.33
C ALA A 83 0.62 17.87 -8.58
N LEU A 84 1.28 16.84 -9.10
CA LEU A 84 2.06 16.88 -10.32
C LEU A 84 1.19 16.85 -11.60
N GLY A 85 -0.15 16.88 -11.46
CA GLY A 85 -1.08 16.97 -12.58
C GLY A 85 -1.07 15.75 -13.52
N LEU A 86 -0.84 14.57 -12.97
CA LEU A 86 -0.48 13.38 -13.71
C LEU A 86 -1.62 12.68 -14.47
N GLY A 87 -2.77 13.36 -14.60
CA GLY A 87 -3.82 13.00 -15.55
C GLY A 87 -3.65 13.61 -16.95
N GLY A 88 -2.69 14.61 -17.10
CA GLY A 88 -2.55 15.35 -18.36
C GLY A 88 -1.14 15.46 -18.84
N GLY A 89 -0.58 15.07 -19.79
CA GLY A 89 0.65 15.43 -20.53
C GLY A 89 1.96 14.81 -20.09
N ASN A 90 2.26 14.71 -18.80
CA ASN A 90 3.56 14.25 -18.27
C ASN A 90 3.54 12.84 -17.63
N SER A 91 2.48 12.06 -17.86
CA SER A 91 2.33 10.73 -17.27
C SER A 91 3.46 9.77 -17.65
N GLY A 92 4.03 9.89 -18.84
CA GLY A 92 5.15 9.06 -19.30
C GLY A 92 6.44 9.30 -18.52
N VAL A 93 6.80 10.56 -18.28
CA VAL A 93 8.00 10.92 -17.50
C VAL A 93 7.88 10.42 -16.06
N LEU A 94 6.72 10.65 -15.44
CA LEU A 94 6.52 10.18 -14.07
C LEU A 94 6.60 8.66 -13.97
N ARG A 95 5.94 7.94 -14.86
CA ARG A 95 6.01 6.47 -14.90
C ARG A 95 7.45 5.99 -14.98
N SER A 96 8.23 6.57 -15.90
CA SER A 96 9.64 6.21 -16.08
C SER A 96 10.46 6.54 -14.84
N VAL A 97 10.32 7.74 -14.28
CA VAL A 97 11.04 8.17 -13.06
C VAL A 97 10.67 7.28 -11.88
N SER A 98 9.39 7.03 -11.66
CA SER A 98 8.92 6.13 -10.57
C SER A 98 9.44 4.70 -10.77
N GLY A 99 9.43 4.21 -12.00
CA GLY A 99 9.97 2.88 -12.32
C GLY A 99 11.48 2.78 -12.04
N VAL A 100 12.27 3.79 -12.43
CA VAL A 100 13.70 3.85 -12.13
C VAL A 100 13.96 3.93 -10.63
N ILE A 101 13.18 4.73 -9.89
CA ILE A 101 13.28 4.82 -8.43
C ILE A 101 13.00 3.46 -7.79
N LEU A 102 11.93 2.75 -8.20
CA LEU A 102 11.60 1.44 -7.66
C LEU A 102 12.69 0.40 -7.92
N ILE A 103 13.25 0.36 -9.12
CA ILE A 103 14.33 -0.57 -9.48
C ILE A 103 15.59 -0.23 -8.69
N GLY A 104 15.97 1.05 -8.64
CA GLY A 104 17.12 1.50 -7.86
C GLY A 104 16.99 1.17 -6.38
N TRP A 105 15.78 1.35 -5.84
CA TRP A 105 15.46 1.01 -4.44
C TRP A 105 15.54 -0.50 -4.19
N ALA A 106 15.02 -1.32 -5.11
CA ALA A 106 15.11 -2.77 -5.02
C ALA A 106 16.57 -3.26 -5.03
N ILE A 107 17.40 -2.70 -5.91
CA ILE A 107 18.84 -3.02 -5.96
C ILE A 107 19.53 -2.60 -4.66
N TYR A 108 19.20 -1.42 -4.12
CA TYR A 108 19.70 -0.97 -2.83
C TYR A 108 19.32 -1.94 -1.71
N HIS A 109 18.07 -2.37 -1.64
CA HIS A 109 17.58 -3.36 -0.67
C HIS A 109 18.31 -4.71 -0.79
N LEU A 110 18.49 -5.22 -2.00
CA LEU A 110 19.22 -6.47 -2.24
C LEU A 110 20.68 -6.40 -1.76
N ARG A 111 21.33 -5.22 -1.89
CA ARG A 111 22.74 -5.05 -1.51
C ARG A 111 22.95 -4.68 -0.04
N TYR A 112 22.03 -3.93 0.54
CA TYR A 112 22.23 -3.28 1.86
C TYR A 112 21.10 -3.51 2.86
N GLY A 113 20.00 -4.16 2.48
CA GLY A 113 18.77 -4.28 3.30
C GLY A 113 18.96 -4.84 4.70
N HIS A 114 19.94 -5.70 4.90
CA HIS A 114 20.25 -6.32 6.20
C HIS A 114 20.99 -5.39 7.19
N ARG A 115 21.43 -4.21 6.79
CA ARG A 115 22.26 -3.29 7.60
C ARG A 115 21.47 -2.27 8.39
N HIS A 116 20.23 -2.00 8.03
CA HIS A 116 19.39 -0.99 8.68
C HIS A 116 18.55 -1.60 9.81
N ARG A 117 19.11 -1.66 11.02
CA ARG A 117 18.35 -2.02 12.21
C ARG A 117 17.70 -0.76 12.81
N VAL A 118 16.45 -0.50 12.46
CA VAL A 118 15.65 0.49 13.17
C VAL A 118 15.31 -0.07 14.55
N ARG A 119 15.91 0.51 15.59
CA ARG A 119 15.62 0.12 16.98
C ARG A 119 14.35 0.84 17.47
N VAL A 120 13.19 0.26 17.19
CA VAL A 120 11.94 0.67 17.82
C VAL A 120 11.75 -0.20 19.06
N GLY A 121 11.70 0.43 20.25
CA GLY A 121 11.58 -0.29 21.52
C GLY A 121 10.17 -0.85 21.75
N MET A 122 10.04 -1.93 22.52
CA MET A 122 8.76 -2.54 22.91
C MET A 122 7.91 -1.63 23.83
N THR A 123 8.47 -0.51 24.29
CA THR A 123 7.78 0.51 25.08
C THR A 123 7.15 1.60 24.22
N THR A 124 7.21 1.46 22.89
CA THR A 124 6.72 2.44 21.93
C THR A 124 5.19 2.63 22.09
N GLY A 125 4.78 3.89 22.25
CA GLY A 125 3.38 4.27 22.30
C GLY A 125 2.75 4.41 20.92
N PHE A 126 1.47 4.85 20.88
CA PHE A 126 0.69 5.02 19.65
C PHE A 126 1.42 5.83 18.57
N ALA A 127 1.93 7.01 18.90
CA ALA A 127 2.63 7.87 17.93
C ALA A 127 3.90 7.22 17.35
N GLY A 128 4.63 6.48 18.18
CA GLY A 128 5.82 5.77 17.72
C GLY A 128 5.48 4.61 16.77
N LEU A 129 4.35 3.92 16.95
CA LEU A 129 3.85 2.90 16.04
C LEU A 129 3.44 3.50 14.70
N VAL A 130 2.75 4.65 14.70
CA VAL A 130 2.40 5.40 13.48
C VAL A 130 3.66 5.77 12.72
N LEU A 131 4.64 6.38 13.39
CA LEU A 131 5.89 6.81 12.77
C LEU A 131 6.67 5.61 12.21
N TRP A 132 6.77 4.53 12.98
CA TRP A 132 7.46 3.32 12.53
C TRP A 132 6.81 2.72 11.27
N SER A 133 5.47 2.57 11.29
CA SER A 133 4.74 2.05 10.14
C SER A 133 4.85 2.96 8.92
N PHE A 134 4.78 4.29 9.10
CA PHE A 134 5.00 5.25 8.04
C PHE A 134 6.39 5.09 7.40
N LEU A 135 7.45 5.02 8.21
CA LEU A 135 8.82 4.87 7.74
C LEU A 135 9.02 3.54 7.01
N MET A 136 8.48 2.44 7.58
CA MET A 136 8.59 1.12 6.96
C MET A 136 7.82 1.02 5.64
N ALA A 137 6.60 1.53 5.56
CA ALA A 137 5.83 1.57 4.32
C ALA A 137 6.52 2.42 3.25
N THR A 138 7.10 3.56 3.63
CA THR A 138 7.89 4.41 2.73
C THR A 138 9.16 3.69 2.27
N ALA A 139 9.88 3.08 3.20
CA ALA A 139 11.11 2.33 2.90
C ALA A 139 10.87 1.09 2.02
N HIS A 140 9.67 0.53 2.02
CA HIS A 140 9.31 -0.58 1.13
C HIS A 140 8.63 -0.12 -0.16
N GLY A 141 8.47 1.18 -0.39
CA GLY A 141 7.90 1.72 -1.63
C GLY A 141 6.40 1.44 -1.80
N ALA A 142 5.66 1.27 -0.70
CA ALA A 142 4.25 0.91 -0.73
C ALA A 142 3.41 1.84 -1.62
N GLY A 143 3.59 3.15 -1.51
CA GLY A 143 2.88 4.13 -2.33
C GLY A 143 3.30 4.09 -3.81
N LEU A 144 4.59 3.91 -4.09
CA LEU A 144 5.11 3.88 -5.48
C LEU A 144 4.59 2.66 -6.25
N MET A 145 4.37 1.54 -5.58
CA MET A 145 3.80 0.33 -6.20
C MET A 145 2.34 0.50 -6.65
N LEU A 146 1.60 1.49 -6.11
CA LEU A 146 0.23 1.77 -6.55
C LEU A 146 0.16 2.62 -7.82
N ILE A 147 1.23 3.31 -8.19
CA ILE A 147 1.25 4.24 -9.33
C ILE A 147 0.74 3.61 -10.64
N PRO A 148 1.11 2.36 -11.02
CA PRO A 148 0.62 1.74 -12.24
C PRO A 148 -0.91 1.61 -12.32
N ALA A 149 -1.55 1.38 -11.17
CA ALA A 149 -3.01 1.28 -11.09
C ALA A 149 -3.67 2.65 -10.89
N LEU A 150 -3.03 3.54 -10.14
CA LEU A 150 -3.59 4.84 -9.74
C LEU A 150 -3.67 5.82 -10.92
N ILE A 151 -2.61 5.94 -11.73
CA ILE A 151 -2.58 6.88 -12.87
C ILE A 151 -3.77 6.65 -13.82
N PRO A 152 -4.01 5.41 -14.34
CA PRO A 152 -5.12 5.21 -15.26
C PRO A 152 -6.50 5.36 -14.60
N LEU A 153 -6.62 5.06 -13.30
CA LEU A 153 -7.86 5.28 -12.55
C LEU A 153 -8.16 6.77 -12.39
N CYS A 154 -7.17 7.57 -12.01
CA CYS A 154 -7.31 9.02 -11.92
C CYS A 154 -7.62 9.62 -13.29
N GLY A 155 -6.97 9.16 -14.36
CA GLY A 155 -7.21 9.59 -15.74
C GLY A 155 -8.65 9.33 -16.21
N SER A 156 -9.21 8.16 -15.87
CA SER A 156 -10.60 7.83 -16.24
C SER A 156 -11.65 8.72 -15.56
N MET A 157 -11.30 9.38 -14.47
CA MET A 157 -12.18 10.27 -13.70
C MET A 157 -11.81 11.77 -13.83
N ALA A 158 -10.85 12.09 -14.71
CA ALA A 158 -10.33 13.46 -14.84
C ALA A 158 -11.41 14.48 -15.30
N GLN A 159 -12.47 14.03 -15.98
CA GLN A 159 -13.58 14.87 -16.44
C GLN A 159 -14.60 15.19 -15.32
N ILE A 160 -14.51 14.50 -14.18
CA ILE A 160 -15.43 14.67 -13.06
C ILE A 160 -14.74 15.60 -12.04
N PRO A 161 -15.40 16.70 -11.59
CA PRO A 161 -14.84 17.54 -10.53
C PRO A 161 -14.45 16.71 -9.30
N ALA A 162 -13.22 16.87 -8.82
CA ALA A 162 -12.64 16.09 -7.73
C ALA A 162 -12.61 14.56 -7.95
N GLY A 163 -12.95 14.05 -9.13
CA GLY A 163 -12.95 12.61 -9.44
C GLY A 163 -11.62 11.93 -9.12
N PRO A 164 -10.46 12.46 -9.54
CA PRO A 164 -9.15 11.88 -9.19
C PRO A 164 -8.87 11.84 -7.70
N LEU A 165 -9.35 12.83 -6.92
CA LEU A 165 -9.20 12.86 -5.47
C LEU A 165 -10.00 11.72 -4.81
N TYR A 166 -11.28 11.54 -5.19
CA TYR A 166 -12.11 10.45 -4.66
C TYR A 166 -11.54 9.09 -4.98
N VAL A 167 -11.06 8.89 -6.22
CA VAL A 167 -10.38 7.64 -6.62
C VAL A 167 -9.14 7.39 -5.79
N SER A 168 -8.32 8.42 -5.56
CA SER A 168 -7.10 8.29 -4.76
C SER A 168 -7.41 7.92 -3.31
N ILE A 169 -8.40 8.56 -2.70
CA ILE A 169 -8.85 8.23 -1.34
C ILE A 169 -9.36 6.78 -1.27
N ALA A 170 -10.20 6.38 -2.22
CA ALA A 170 -10.73 5.01 -2.27
C ALA A 170 -9.61 3.98 -2.49
N ALA A 171 -8.63 4.26 -3.34
CA ALA A 171 -7.48 3.41 -3.59
C ALA A 171 -6.62 3.22 -2.33
N VAL A 172 -6.31 4.31 -1.62
CA VAL A 172 -5.57 4.28 -0.35
C VAL A 172 -6.35 3.49 0.69
N ALA A 173 -7.66 3.73 0.83
CA ALA A 173 -8.52 3.03 1.77
C ALA A 173 -8.59 1.53 1.48
N LEU A 174 -8.82 1.14 0.24
CA LEU A 174 -8.90 -0.26 -0.19
C LEU A 174 -7.58 -0.99 0.05
N HIS A 175 -6.46 -0.41 -0.38
CA HIS A 175 -5.13 -0.98 -0.18
C HIS A 175 -4.82 -1.16 1.31
N THR A 176 -5.02 -0.11 2.11
CA THR A 176 -4.78 -0.16 3.55
C THR A 176 -5.67 -1.19 4.23
N LEU A 177 -6.96 -1.26 3.87
CA LEU A 177 -7.89 -2.24 4.41
C LEU A 177 -7.44 -3.67 4.08
N ALA A 178 -7.04 -3.95 2.84
CA ALA A 178 -6.54 -5.25 2.44
C ALA A 178 -5.25 -5.63 3.19
N THR A 179 -4.33 -4.67 3.37
CA THR A 179 -3.12 -4.84 4.18
C THR A 179 -3.47 -5.21 5.62
N LEU A 180 -4.41 -4.47 6.23
CA LEU A 180 -4.82 -4.71 7.63
C LEU A 180 -5.52 -6.04 7.84
N VAL A 181 -6.42 -6.41 6.93
CA VAL A 181 -7.12 -7.70 7.02
C VAL A 181 -6.11 -8.84 6.99
N VAL A 182 -5.13 -8.78 6.11
CA VAL A 182 -4.11 -9.84 6.01
C VAL A 182 -3.14 -9.78 7.20
N SER A 183 -2.52 -8.63 7.47
CA SER A 183 -1.53 -8.50 8.56
C SER A 183 -2.16 -8.76 9.93
N GLY A 184 -3.33 -8.19 10.20
CA GLY A 184 -4.04 -8.39 11.46
C GLY A 184 -4.50 -9.83 11.66
N SER A 185 -4.97 -10.51 10.59
CA SER A 185 -5.31 -11.93 10.66
C SER A 185 -4.08 -12.79 10.98
N ILE A 186 -2.95 -12.52 10.32
CA ILE A 186 -1.69 -13.20 10.59
C ILE A 186 -1.22 -12.92 12.02
N ALA A 187 -1.27 -11.66 12.47
CA ALA A 187 -0.86 -11.29 13.82
C ALA A 187 -1.65 -12.04 14.89
N VAL A 188 -2.98 -12.10 14.77
CA VAL A 188 -3.83 -12.83 15.70
C VAL A 188 -3.55 -14.33 15.64
N LEU A 189 -3.43 -14.89 14.44
CA LEU A 189 -3.21 -16.32 14.22
C LEU A 189 -1.87 -16.78 14.79
N VAL A 190 -0.81 -15.99 14.55
CA VAL A 190 0.53 -16.27 15.09
C VAL A 190 0.56 -16.10 16.60
N TYR A 191 -0.11 -15.08 17.13
CA TYR A 191 -0.16 -14.85 18.57
C TYR A 191 -0.89 -15.97 19.31
N GLU A 192 -2.02 -16.45 18.79
CA GLU A 192 -2.89 -17.42 19.51
C GLU A 192 -2.47 -18.87 19.31
N TRP A 193 -2.07 -19.23 18.09
CA TRP A 193 -1.98 -20.65 17.70
C TRP A 193 -0.57 -21.13 17.38
N LEU A 194 0.25 -20.27 16.77
CA LEU A 194 1.50 -20.72 16.17
C LEU A 194 2.73 -20.40 17.03
N GLY A 195 2.66 -19.34 17.84
CA GLY A 195 3.82 -18.82 18.56
C GLY A 195 4.96 -18.41 17.61
N LEU A 196 6.07 -17.90 18.15
CA LEU A 196 7.23 -17.50 17.36
C LEU A 196 8.01 -18.66 16.74
N GLU A 197 7.71 -19.92 17.11
CA GLU A 197 8.45 -21.08 16.66
C GLU A 197 8.27 -21.37 15.17
N VAL A 198 7.09 -21.06 14.61
CA VAL A 198 6.82 -21.16 13.16
C VAL A 198 7.71 -20.21 12.35
N LEU A 199 7.99 -19.03 12.89
CA LEU A 199 8.91 -18.07 12.24
C LEU A 199 10.36 -18.58 12.20
N ARG A 200 10.72 -19.47 13.09
CA ARG A 200 12.06 -20.09 13.13
C ARG A 200 12.23 -21.24 12.15
N ARG A 201 11.13 -21.89 11.75
CA ARG A 201 11.14 -23.09 10.89
C ARG A 201 10.87 -22.77 9.42
N GLY A 202 10.14 -21.69 9.12
CA GLY A 202 9.74 -21.29 7.76
C GLY A 202 10.58 -20.12 7.24
N TRP A 203 11.74 -20.37 6.65
CA TRP A 203 12.57 -19.32 6.07
C TRP A 203 12.09 -18.98 4.65
N ILE A 204 11.11 -18.10 4.55
CA ILE A 204 10.83 -17.39 3.30
C ILE A 204 11.64 -16.10 3.34
N ASN A 205 12.51 -15.90 2.36
CA ASN A 205 13.26 -14.66 2.26
C ASN A 205 12.36 -13.56 1.66
N PHE A 206 11.64 -12.88 2.55
CA PHE A 206 10.73 -11.80 2.16
C PHE A 206 11.46 -10.63 1.48
N ASP A 207 12.74 -10.39 1.77
CA ASP A 207 13.51 -9.32 1.14
C ASP A 207 13.71 -9.58 -0.36
N ILE A 208 14.00 -10.84 -0.73
CA ILE A 208 14.11 -11.23 -2.14
C ILE A 208 12.75 -11.12 -2.84
N LEU A 209 11.70 -11.69 -2.23
CA LEU A 209 10.35 -11.63 -2.78
C LEU A 209 9.90 -10.19 -3.00
N TRP A 210 10.18 -9.33 -2.02
CA TRP A 210 9.87 -7.92 -2.07
C TRP A 210 10.65 -7.20 -3.18
N SER A 211 11.94 -7.45 -3.27
CA SER A 211 12.79 -6.85 -4.31
C SER A 211 12.35 -7.26 -5.72
N ILE A 212 11.93 -8.51 -5.91
CA ILE A 212 11.35 -8.98 -7.18
C ILE A 212 10.07 -8.21 -7.50
N ALA A 213 9.18 -8.01 -6.52
CA ALA A 213 7.94 -7.27 -6.72
C ALA A 213 8.21 -5.80 -7.09
N LEU A 214 9.17 -5.15 -6.44
CA LEU A 214 9.59 -3.77 -6.76
C LEU A 214 10.17 -3.68 -8.18
N ILE A 215 11.04 -4.61 -8.58
CA ILE A 215 11.62 -4.65 -9.94
C ILE A 215 10.52 -4.88 -10.96
N ALA A 216 9.65 -5.85 -10.75
CA ALA A 216 8.54 -6.14 -11.66
C ALA A 216 7.62 -4.93 -11.84
N THR A 217 7.27 -4.25 -10.73
CA THR A 217 6.45 -3.02 -10.78
C THR A 217 7.19 -1.88 -11.48
N GLY A 218 8.49 -1.73 -11.23
CA GLY A 218 9.30 -0.71 -11.88
C GLY A 218 9.42 -0.94 -13.40
N LEU A 219 9.63 -2.18 -13.83
CA LEU A 219 9.65 -2.55 -15.25
C LEU A 219 8.26 -2.32 -15.91
N LEU A 220 7.19 -2.70 -15.21
CA LEU A 220 5.82 -2.45 -15.67
C LEU A 220 5.57 -0.96 -15.90
N LEU A 221 6.03 -0.09 -15.01
CA LEU A 221 5.91 1.36 -15.16
C LEU A 221 6.71 1.91 -16.35
N ILE A 222 7.86 1.34 -16.66
CA ILE A 222 8.72 1.81 -17.76
C ILE A 222 8.19 1.32 -19.12
N PHE A 223 7.76 0.06 -19.21
CA PHE A 223 7.46 -0.59 -20.49
C PHE A 223 5.97 -0.61 -20.86
N LEU A 224 5.05 -0.62 -19.90
CA LEU A 224 3.62 -0.54 -20.20
C LEU A 224 3.19 0.91 -20.43
N ARG A 225 2.98 1.26 -21.71
CA ARG A 225 2.45 2.55 -22.16
C ARG A 225 0.92 2.61 -22.05
#